data_fedc3c6b62914723b0224db1bfb3458b
#
_entry.id   fedc3c6b62914723b0224db1bfb3458b
#
_cell.length_a   1.000
_cell.length_b   1.000
_cell.length_c   1.000
_cell.angle_alpha   90.00
_cell.angle_beta   90.00
_cell.angle_gamma   90.00
#
_symmetry.space_group_name_H-M   'P 1'
#
loop_
_entity.id
_entity.type
_entity.pdbx_description
1 polymer ?
#
loop_
_entity_poly.entity_id
_entity_poly.type
_entity_poly.pdbx_seq_one_letter_code
_entity_poly.pdbx_strand_id
1 'polypeptide(L)'
;YRARNRADLIITTGGLGPTCDDLTKQTLARAFDRKLYLNEDALADIREYFAERGWSFTDNNLQQAYFPEGSIMLPNDCGTAPGCIIEDGPVRVVMLPGPPRECVTMLRNYVMPYLQKLSGAVIRSHMIRFFGIGESAMETRLRSFMDGANPTVAPYSREGECWVRVTAKGANEQECEALMEPVIEDIC
;
A
#
# COMPACT_ATOMS: atom_id res chain seq x y z
N TYR A 1 1.30 -8.12 -18.10
CA TYR A 1 1.32 -7.21 -19.27
C TYR A 1 0.16 -6.19 -19.24
N ARG A 2 -1.11 -6.60 -19.02
CA ARG A 2 -2.25 -5.65 -19.04
C ARG A 2 -2.15 -4.53 -18.00
N ALA A 3 -1.70 -4.83 -16.79
CA ALA A 3 -1.55 -3.83 -15.73
C ALA A 3 -0.47 -2.79 -16.05
N ARG A 4 0.66 -3.22 -16.64
CA ARG A 4 1.78 -2.34 -17.04
C ARG A 4 1.33 -1.17 -17.94
N ASN A 5 0.33 -1.39 -18.80
CA ASN A 5 -0.15 -0.39 -19.75
C ASN A 5 -1.33 0.45 -19.23
N ARG A 6 -1.74 0.25 -17.96
CA ARG A 6 -2.96 0.84 -17.41
C ARG A 6 -2.79 1.51 -16.05
N ALA A 7 -1.65 1.31 -15.41
CA ALA A 7 -1.41 1.78 -14.05
C ALA A 7 0.03 2.24 -13.87
N ASP A 8 0.20 3.34 -13.16
CA ASP A 8 1.51 3.86 -12.76
C ASP A 8 2.02 3.13 -11.51
N LEU A 9 1.11 2.56 -10.72
CA LEU A 9 1.42 1.75 -9.54
C LEU A 9 0.72 0.40 -9.62
N ILE A 10 1.50 -0.68 -9.52
CA ILE A 10 1.02 -2.06 -9.46
C ILE A 10 1.47 -2.64 -8.13
N ILE A 11 0.53 -3.12 -7.33
CA ILE A 11 0.84 -3.79 -6.06
C ILE A 11 0.38 -5.25 -6.17
N THR A 12 1.29 -6.17 -5.87
CA THR A 12 0.99 -7.60 -5.79
C THR A 12 1.24 -8.10 -4.38
N THR A 13 0.45 -9.08 -3.95
CA THR A 13 0.61 -9.73 -2.64
C THR A 13 0.68 -11.23 -2.81
N GLY A 14 1.60 -11.88 -2.08
CA GLY A 14 1.82 -13.32 -2.12
C GLY A 14 2.77 -13.79 -3.21
N GLY A 15 3.08 -15.08 -3.18
CA GLY A 15 3.98 -15.75 -4.13
C GLY A 15 5.45 -15.36 -3.99
N LEU A 16 5.90 -14.98 -2.78
CA LEU A 16 7.29 -14.62 -2.44
C LEU A 16 7.98 -15.66 -1.55
N GLY A 17 7.26 -16.70 -1.16
CA GLY A 17 7.75 -17.75 -0.27
C GLY A 17 8.72 -18.75 -0.94
N PRO A 18 9.06 -19.86 -0.24
CA PRO A 18 10.02 -20.84 -0.71
C PRO A 18 9.40 -21.98 -1.51
N THR A 19 8.08 -21.98 -1.76
CA THR A 19 7.40 -23.10 -2.41
C THR A 19 7.41 -22.99 -3.93
N CYS A 20 7.19 -24.08 -4.63
CA CYS A 20 7.29 -24.14 -6.09
C CYS A 20 6.21 -23.31 -6.82
N ASP A 21 5.14 -22.95 -6.15
CA ASP A 21 4.06 -22.08 -6.61
C ASP A 21 4.29 -20.59 -6.29
N ASP A 22 5.34 -20.25 -5.52
CA ASP A 22 5.77 -18.89 -5.25
C ASP A 22 6.54 -18.30 -6.45
N LEU A 23 5.83 -17.83 -7.45
CA LEU A 23 6.39 -17.42 -8.75
C LEU A 23 6.26 -15.92 -9.04
N THR A 24 5.91 -15.10 -8.05
CA THR A 24 5.65 -13.67 -8.28
C THR A 24 6.88 -12.91 -8.77
N LYS A 25 8.04 -13.08 -8.11
CA LYS A 25 9.30 -12.43 -8.51
C LYS A 25 9.74 -12.84 -9.91
N GLN A 26 9.69 -14.14 -10.23
CA GLN A 26 10.06 -14.70 -11.54
C GLN A 26 9.14 -14.18 -12.64
N THR A 27 7.83 -14.19 -12.39
CA THR A 27 6.83 -13.75 -13.36
C THR A 27 6.96 -12.26 -13.67
N LEU A 28 7.14 -11.43 -12.64
CA LEU A 28 7.29 -9.99 -12.79
C LEU A 28 8.65 -9.63 -13.39
N ALA A 29 9.73 -10.29 -12.98
CA ALA A 29 11.04 -10.12 -13.62
C ALA A 29 10.96 -10.34 -15.14
N ARG A 30 10.33 -11.44 -15.55
CA ARG A 30 10.10 -11.73 -16.98
C ARG A 30 9.20 -10.68 -17.66
N ALA A 31 8.13 -10.22 -16.99
CA ALA A 31 7.20 -9.24 -17.56
C ALA A 31 7.84 -7.85 -17.77
N PHE A 32 8.91 -7.55 -17.03
CA PHE A 32 9.65 -6.29 -17.10
C PHE A 32 11.08 -6.45 -17.68
N ASP A 33 11.35 -7.57 -18.35
CA ASP A 33 12.63 -7.89 -19.00
C ASP A 33 13.83 -7.75 -18.05
N ARG A 34 13.65 -8.18 -16.78
CA ARG A 34 14.69 -8.17 -15.76
C ARG A 34 15.22 -9.59 -15.53
N LYS A 35 16.52 -9.73 -15.34
CA LYS A 35 17.11 -10.97 -14.84
C LYS A 35 16.91 -11.05 -13.32
N LEU A 36 16.90 -12.27 -12.79
CA LEU A 36 16.96 -12.49 -11.36
C LEU A 36 18.42 -12.60 -10.93
N TYR A 37 18.77 -11.96 -9.84
CA TYR A 37 20.08 -12.09 -9.19
C TYR A 37 19.90 -12.45 -7.71
N LEU A 38 20.88 -13.14 -7.16
CA LEU A 38 20.94 -13.43 -5.73
C LEU A 38 21.40 -12.16 -4.99
N ASN A 39 20.61 -11.74 -4.01
CA ASN A 39 20.98 -10.65 -3.11
C ASN A 39 21.56 -11.25 -1.83
N GLU A 40 22.84 -11.05 -1.60
CA GLU A 40 23.58 -11.64 -0.48
C GLU A 40 23.14 -11.06 0.87
N ASP A 41 22.76 -9.77 0.93
CA ASP A 41 22.26 -9.14 2.15
C ASP A 41 20.91 -9.77 2.56
N ALA A 42 19.99 -9.90 1.62
CA ALA A 42 18.72 -10.58 1.85
C ALA A 42 18.90 -12.05 2.26
N LEU A 43 19.89 -12.74 1.66
CA LEU A 43 20.21 -14.11 2.04
C LEU A 43 20.76 -14.19 3.47
N ALA A 44 21.60 -13.23 3.86
CA ALA A 44 22.13 -13.15 5.22
C ALA A 44 21.01 -12.93 6.24
N ASP A 45 20.12 -11.97 5.99
CA ASP A 45 18.96 -11.66 6.84
C ASP A 45 18.04 -12.89 7.02
N ILE A 46 17.75 -13.61 5.92
CA ILE A 46 16.93 -14.82 5.97
C ILE A 46 17.62 -15.90 6.82
N ARG A 47 18.92 -16.14 6.63
CA ARG A 47 19.67 -17.11 7.40
C ARG A 47 19.72 -16.76 8.89
N GLU A 48 19.92 -15.48 9.23
CA GLU A 48 19.87 -14.99 10.60
C GLU A 48 18.51 -15.23 11.23
N TYR A 49 17.42 -14.89 10.53
CA TYR A 49 16.05 -15.13 10.99
C TYR A 49 15.78 -16.62 11.31
N PHE A 50 16.30 -17.54 10.50
CA PHE A 50 16.20 -19.00 10.74
C PHE A 50 17.05 -19.42 11.93
N ALA A 51 18.28 -18.92 12.04
CA ALA A 51 19.21 -19.26 13.12
C ALA A 51 18.69 -18.82 14.49
N GLU A 52 18.17 -17.59 14.61
CA GLU A 52 17.58 -17.07 15.85
C GLU A 52 16.43 -17.93 16.38
N ARG A 53 15.71 -18.62 15.50
CA ARG A 53 14.56 -19.49 15.85
C ARG A 53 14.91 -20.95 15.95
N GLY A 54 16.17 -21.30 15.73
CA GLY A 54 16.61 -22.69 15.71
C GLY A 54 16.01 -23.53 14.56
N TRP A 55 15.60 -22.87 13.47
CA TRP A 55 15.04 -23.53 12.30
C TRP A 55 16.12 -23.91 11.29
N SER A 56 15.88 -24.97 10.53
CA SER A 56 16.81 -25.39 9.47
C SER A 56 16.53 -24.59 8.19
N PHE A 57 17.56 -23.92 7.70
CA PHE A 57 17.54 -23.32 6.36
C PHE A 57 17.68 -24.43 5.31
N THR A 58 16.85 -24.42 4.29
CA THR A 58 16.83 -25.39 3.20
C THR A 58 17.06 -24.71 1.84
N ASP A 59 17.47 -25.47 0.81
CA ASP A 59 17.83 -24.92 -0.49
C ASP A 59 16.68 -24.13 -1.16
N ASN A 60 15.43 -24.52 -0.93
CA ASN A 60 14.27 -23.79 -1.45
C ASN A 60 14.10 -22.42 -0.80
N ASN A 61 14.61 -22.18 0.41
CA ASN A 61 14.60 -20.82 0.99
C ASN A 61 15.49 -19.84 0.20
N LEU A 62 16.46 -20.36 -0.54
CA LEU A 62 17.34 -19.54 -1.37
C LEU A 62 16.56 -18.71 -2.41
N GLN A 63 15.45 -19.24 -2.95
CA GLN A 63 14.64 -18.48 -3.92
C GLN A 63 14.07 -17.19 -3.36
N GLN A 64 13.89 -17.08 -2.04
CA GLN A 64 13.39 -15.86 -1.40
C GLN A 64 14.40 -14.70 -1.49
N ALA A 65 15.70 -15.02 -1.63
CA ALA A 65 16.77 -14.04 -1.78
C ALA A 65 17.06 -13.63 -3.24
N TYR A 66 16.34 -14.19 -4.23
CA TYR A 66 16.44 -13.75 -5.61
C TYR A 66 15.53 -12.56 -5.89
N PHE A 67 16.06 -11.56 -6.59
CA PHE A 67 15.36 -10.32 -6.92
C PHE A 67 15.51 -9.96 -8.40
N PRO A 68 14.51 -9.26 -8.98
CA PRO A 68 14.67 -8.66 -10.30
C PRO A 68 15.80 -7.62 -10.29
N GLU A 69 16.64 -7.63 -11.31
CA GLU A 69 17.76 -6.71 -11.45
C GLU A 69 17.31 -5.25 -11.36
N GLY A 70 18.02 -4.43 -10.55
CA GLY A 70 17.71 -3.04 -10.32
C GLY A 70 16.44 -2.80 -9.49
N SER A 71 15.90 -3.82 -8.82
CA SER A 71 14.81 -3.62 -7.86
C SER A 71 15.32 -3.15 -6.50
N ILE A 72 14.47 -2.42 -5.79
CA ILE A 72 14.71 -2.00 -4.39
C ILE A 72 14.20 -3.11 -3.50
N MET A 73 15.05 -3.72 -2.69
CA MET A 73 14.65 -4.72 -1.70
C MET A 73 13.86 -4.06 -0.56
N LEU A 74 12.80 -4.72 -0.11
CA LEU A 74 12.01 -4.37 1.06
C LEU A 74 12.21 -5.45 2.13
N PRO A 75 12.81 -5.11 3.28
CA PRO A 75 13.01 -6.07 4.37
C PRO A 75 11.67 -6.61 4.90
N ASN A 76 11.69 -7.83 5.43
CA ASN A 76 10.54 -8.42 6.09
C ASN A 76 10.76 -8.52 7.60
N ASP A 77 10.27 -7.54 8.35
CA ASP A 77 10.43 -7.46 9.81
C ASP A 77 9.67 -8.55 10.57
N CYS A 78 8.79 -9.29 9.88
CA CYS A 78 7.85 -10.24 10.50
C CYS A 78 7.95 -11.66 9.97
N GLY A 79 8.77 -11.91 8.95
CA GLY A 79 8.86 -13.20 8.26
C GLY A 79 10.14 -13.36 7.44
N THR A 80 10.18 -14.36 6.57
CA THR A 80 11.37 -14.72 5.79
C THR A 80 11.34 -14.29 4.34
N ALA A 81 10.20 -13.78 3.84
CA ALA A 81 10.04 -13.44 2.43
C ALA A 81 10.14 -11.93 2.21
N PRO A 82 11.32 -11.38 1.88
CA PRO A 82 11.44 -9.96 1.60
C PRO A 82 10.72 -9.60 0.30
N GLY A 83 10.11 -8.41 0.29
CA GLY A 83 9.47 -7.83 -0.88
C GLY A 83 10.46 -7.06 -1.76
N CYS A 84 9.96 -6.47 -2.82
CA CYS A 84 10.76 -5.53 -3.61
C CYS A 84 9.89 -4.58 -4.44
N ILE A 85 10.53 -3.52 -4.94
CA ILE A 85 9.94 -2.55 -5.87
C ILE A 85 10.75 -2.57 -7.16
N ILE A 86 10.08 -2.77 -8.30
CA ILE A 86 10.63 -2.53 -9.63
C ILE A 86 10.24 -1.11 -10.04
N GLU A 87 11.21 -0.35 -10.50
CA GLU A 87 11.01 0.94 -11.16
C GLU A 87 11.22 0.76 -12.67
N ASP A 88 10.18 1.07 -13.47
CA ASP A 88 10.20 0.92 -14.91
C ASP A 88 9.59 2.18 -15.57
N GLY A 89 10.42 3.17 -15.85
CA GLY A 89 9.97 4.49 -16.29
C GLY A 89 8.99 5.12 -15.31
N PRO A 90 7.74 5.41 -15.72
CA PRO A 90 6.72 5.95 -14.81
C PRO A 90 6.09 4.86 -13.91
N VAL A 91 6.18 3.58 -14.30
CA VAL A 91 5.51 2.47 -13.61
C VAL A 91 6.32 1.99 -12.40
N ARG A 92 5.64 1.77 -11.30
CA ARG A 92 6.17 1.16 -10.07
C ARG A 92 5.46 -0.15 -9.79
N VAL A 93 6.23 -1.21 -9.55
CA VAL A 93 5.68 -2.53 -9.20
C VAL A 93 6.16 -2.93 -7.82
N VAL A 94 5.24 -3.00 -6.88
CA VAL A 94 5.51 -3.37 -5.49
C VAL A 94 5.09 -4.83 -5.29
N MET A 95 6.00 -5.64 -4.75
CA MET A 95 5.76 -7.04 -4.41
C MET A 95 5.77 -7.18 -2.90
N LEU A 96 4.63 -7.58 -2.33
CA LEU A 96 4.45 -7.77 -0.89
C LEU A 96 4.21 -9.25 -0.56
N PRO A 97 4.59 -9.73 0.63
CA PRO A 97 4.27 -11.08 1.08
C PRO A 97 2.77 -11.29 1.25
N GLY A 98 2.33 -12.56 1.26
CA GLY A 98 0.93 -12.94 1.37
C GLY A 98 0.33 -12.79 2.77
N PRO A 99 1.01 -13.25 3.85
CA PRO A 99 0.46 -13.19 5.19
C PRO A 99 0.12 -11.75 5.61
N PRO A 100 -1.10 -11.48 6.12
CA PRO A 100 -1.55 -10.10 6.37
C PRO A 100 -0.63 -9.29 7.30
N ARG A 101 -0.08 -9.92 8.33
CA ARG A 101 0.84 -9.27 9.26
C ARG A 101 2.11 -8.77 8.56
N GLU A 102 2.73 -9.61 7.74
CA GLU A 102 3.93 -9.28 6.98
C GLU A 102 3.63 -8.19 5.93
N CYS A 103 2.56 -8.41 5.16
CA CYS A 103 2.12 -7.50 4.09
C CYS A 103 1.83 -6.09 4.63
N VAL A 104 1.04 -5.97 5.70
CA VAL A 104 0.66 -4.66 6.27
C VAL A 104 1.86 -3.97 6.91
N THR A 105 2.73 -4.71 7.60
CA THR A 105 3.94 -4.14 8.21
C THR A 105 4.88 -3.60 7.13
N MET A 106 5.16 -4.38 6.10
CA MET A 106 6.01 -3.97 4.98
C MET A 106 5.43 -2.78 4.21
N LEU A 107 4.11 -2.79 3.96
CA LEU A 107 3.41 -1.68 3.33
C LEU A 107 3.60 -0.37 4.12
N ARG A 108 3.38 -0.41 5.43
CA ARG A 108 3.46 0.77 6.31
C ARG A 108 4.88 1.28 6.47
N ASN A 109 5.84 0.37 6.70
CA ASN A 109 7.19 0.75 7.08
C ASN A 109 8.04 1.19 5.88
N TYR A 110 7.80 0.59 4.70
CA TYR A 110 8.68 0.79 3.54
C TYR A 110 7.96 1.36 2.32
N VAL A 111 6.79 0.81 1.95
CA VAL A 111 6.12 1.21 0.71
C VAL A 111 5.44 2.57 0.85
N MET A 112 4.72 2.81 1.93
CA MET A 112 4.05 4.11 2.13
C MET A 112 5.03 5.29 2.14
N PRO A 113 6.17 5.25 2.89
CA PRO A 113 7.17 6.31 2.83
C PRO A 113 7.80 6.47 1.44
N TYR A 114 8.02 5.37 0.71
CA TYR A 114 8.50 5.42 -0.66
C TYR A 114 7.51 6.14 -1.59
N LEU A 115 6.23 5.77 -1.55
CA LEU A 115 5.19 6.38 -2.37
C LEU A 115 4.93 7.85 -2.01
N GLN A 116 5.00 8.22 -0.74
CA GLN A 116 4.87 9.60 -0.29
C GLN A 116 5.93 10.52 -0.90
N LYS A 117 7.18 10.03 -1.02
CA LYS A 117 8.26 10.78 -1.68
C LYS A 117 7.99 11.03 -3.18
N LEU A 118 7.26 10.13 -3.82
CA LEU A 118 6.93 10.23 -5.26
C LEU A 118 5.71 11.12 -5.52
N SER A 119 4.72 11.11 -4.61
CA SER A 119 3.43 11.76 -4.88
C SER A 119 3.48 13.28 -4.78
N GLY A 120 4.41 13.85 -3.99
CA GLY A 120 4.48 15.28 -3.71
C GLY A 120 3.18 15.86 -3.12
N ALA A 121 2.23 15.01 -2.71
CA ALA A 121 0.93 15.41 -2.21
C ALA A 121 0.55 14.62 -0.96
N VAL A 122 -0.21 15.25 -0.09
CA VAL A 122 -0.76 14.69 1.15
C VAL A 122 -2.27 14.56 0.98
N ILE A 123 -2.84 13.49 1.51
CA ILE A 123 -4.29 13.31 1.63
C ILE A 123 -4.62 13.23 3.12
N ARG A 124 -5.57 14.05 3.54
CA ARG A 124 -6.10 14.06 4.91
C ARG A 124 -7.61 13.86 4.88
N SER A 125 -8.12 13.18 5.89
CA SER A 125 -9.55 12.96 6.06
C SER A 125 -9.96 13.32 7.49
N HIS A 126 -11.11 14.00 7.60
CA HIS A 126 -11.80 14.23 8.86
C HIS A 126 -13.11 13.45 8.88
N MET A 127 -13.43 12.83 10.02
CA MET A 127 -14.65 12.03 10.18
C MET A 127 -15.59 12.69 11.18
N ILE A 128 -16.78 13.05 10.72
CA ILE A 128 -17.84 13.61 11.53
C ILE A 128 -18.88 12.53 11.81
N ARG A 129 -19.37 12.45 13.05
CA ARG A 129 -20.37 11.45 13.47
C ARG A 129 -21.69 12.14 13.80
N PHE A 130 -22.76 11.64 13.24
CA PHE A 130 -24.12 12.12 13.48
C PHE A 130 -24.98 11.02 14.06
N PHE A 131 -25.81 11.39 15.04
CA PHE A 131 -26.76 10.50 15.70
C PHE A 131 -28.18 10.94 15.39
N GLY A 132 -29.11 9.98 15.28
CA GLY A 132 -30.54 10.26 15.12
C GLY A 132 -30.96 10.79 13.74
N ILE A 133 -30.09 10.68 12.73
CA ILE A 133 -30.41 11.01 11.34
C ILE A 133 -30.25 9.75 10.47
N GLY A 134 -31.24 9.46 9.61
CA GLY A 134 -31.18 8.38 8.65
C GLY A 134 -30.31 8.71 7.43
N GLU A 135 -29.78 7.67 6.77
CA GLU A 135 -28.84 7.79 5.64
C GLU A 135 -29.39 8.65 4.50
N SER A 136 -30.62 8.44 4.06
CA SER A 136 -31.24 9.21 2.98
C SER A 136 -31.41 10.69 3.31
N ALA A 137 -31.74 11.01 4.57
CA ALA A 137 -31.85 12.39 5.01
C ALA A 137 -30.47 13.06 5.08
N MET A 138 -29.46 12.33 5.50
CA MET A 138 -28.07 12.80 5.49
C MET A 138 -27.57 13.03 4.07
N GLU A 139 -27.76 12.10 3.15
CA GLU A 139 -27.39 12.26 1.74
C GLU A 139 -28.04 13.49 1.10
N THR A 140 -29.33 13.70 1.39
CA THR A 140 -30.05 14.88 0.87
C THR A 140 -29.44 16.20 1.36
N ARG A 141 -29.03 16.26 2.64
CA ARG A 141 -28.38 17.45 3.22
C ARG A 141 -26.97 17.68 2.68
N LEU A 142 -26.25 16.61 2.38
CA LEU A 142 -24.87 16.66 1.91
C LEU A 142 -24.73 16.82 0.40
N ARG A 143 -25.82 16.78 -0.35
CA ARG A 143 -25.78 16.69 -1.81
C ARG A 143 -24.94 17.78 -2.47
N SER A 144 -25.07 19.03 -2.00
CA SER A 144 -24.29 20.16 -2.51
C SER A 144 -22.78 20.04 -2.24
N PHE A 145 -22.38 19.32 -1.19
CA PHE A 145 -20.96 19.11 -0.85
C PHE A 145 -20.37 17.90 -1.58
N MET A 146 -21.19 16.93 -1.99
CA MET A 146 -20.74 15.69 -2.63
C MET A 146 -20.27 15.90 -4.08
N ASP A 147 -20.69 17.00 -4.72
CA ASP A 147 -20.28 17.35 -6.09
C ASP A 147 -18.89 18.02 -6.12
N GLY A 148 -18.31 18.32 -4.95
CA GLY A 148 -16.97 18.90 -4.82
C GLY A 148 -15.86 17.92 -5.20
N ALA A 149 -14.85 18.41 -5.94
CA ALA A 149 -13.70 17.61 -6.35
C ALA A 149 -12.61 17.53 -5.26
N ASN A 150 -12.42 18.62 -4.51
CA ASN A 150 -11.46 18.73 -3.41
C ASN A 150 -11.81 19.92 -2.49
N PRO A 151 -12.23 19.68 -1.25
CA PRO A 151 -12.36 18.37 -0.61
C PRO A 151 -13.55 17.56 -1.16
N THR A 152 -13.48 16.26 -1.02
CA THR A 152 -14.59 15.33 -1.28
C THR A 152 -15.35 15.03 0.01
N VAL A 153 -16.67 14.87 -0.09
CA VAL A 153 -17.55 14.53 1.03
C VAL A 153 -18.26 13.22 0.74
N ALA A 154 -18.21 12.28 1.67
CA ALA A 154 -18.83 10.96 1.52
C ALA A 154 -19.53 10.54 2.81
N PRO A 155 -20.88 10.26 2.77
CA PRO A 155 -21.61 9.68 3.89
C PRO A 155 -21.36 8.18 3.99
N TYR A 156 -21.41 7.66 5.22
CA TYR A 156 -21.35 6.25 5.56
C TYR A 156 -22.43 5.95 6.60
N SER A 157 -23.22 4.92 6.37
CA SER A 157 -24.20 4.43 7.34
C SER A 157 -23.60 3.34 8.22
N ARG A 158 -23.88 3.42 9.52
CA ARG A 158 -23.64 2.37 10.50
C ARG A 158 -24.88 2.19 11.36
N GLU A 159 -24.96 1.10 12.09
CA GLU A 159 -26.09 0.82 12.96
C GLU A 159 -26.25 1.92 14.03
N GLY A 160 -27.33 2.72 13.93
CA GLY A 160 -27.64 3.83 14.83
C GLY A 160 -26.87 5.14 14.58
N GLU A 161 -25.95 5.20 13.61
CA GLU A 161 -25.09 6.36 13.34
C GLU A 161 -24.95 6.64 11.84
N CYS A 162 -24.81 7.89 11.48
CA CYS A 162 -24.31 8.31 10.17
C CYS A 162 -22.95 9.00 10.33
N TRP A 163 -22.00 8.60 9.51
CA TRP A 163 -20.66 9.17 9.49
C TRP A 163 -20.47 9.93 8.18
N VAL A 164 -19.80 11.05 8.25
CA VAL A 164 -19.46 11.86 7.08
C VAL A 164 -17.94 12.02 7.05
N ARG A 165 -17.33 11.58 5.95
CA ARG A 165 -15.90 11.77 5.73
C ARG A 165 -15.67 12.93 4.78
N VAL A 166 -14.97 13.95 5.24
CA VAL A 166 -14.43 15.04 4.44
C VAL A 166 -12.97 14.72 4.15
N THR A 167 -12.57 14.70 2.88
CA THR A 167 -11.20 14.33 2.46
C THR A 167 -10.64 15.37 1.53
N ALA A 168 -9.48 15.93 1.87
CA ALA A 168 -8.74 16.86 1.03
C ALA A 168 -7.39 16.29 0.58
N LYS A 169 -6.97 16.72 -0.61
CA LYS A 169 -5.63 16.54 -1.15
C LYS A 169 -4.95 17.90 -1.25
N GLY A 170 -3.74 18.02 -0.70
CA GLY A 170 -2.94 19.25 -0.72
C GLY A 170 -1.45 18.97 -0.80
N ALA A 171 -0.62 20.00 -0.92
CA ALA A 171 0.82 19.87 -0.90
C ALA A 171 1.37 19.51 0.50
N ASN A 172 0.64 19.85 1.55
CA ASN A 172 0.97 19.56 2.94
C ASN A 172 -0.31 19.40 3.79
N GLU A 173 -0.15 19.03 5.06
CA GLU A 173 -1.27 18.82 5.99
C GLU A 173 -2.06 20.11 6.25
N GLN A 174 -1.38 21.24 6.39
CA GLN A 174 -2.01 22.55 6.64
C GLN A 174 -2.93 22.96 5.49
N GLU A 175 -2.52 22.73 4.25
CA GLU A 175 -3.35 22.99 3.09
C GLU A 175 -4.59 22.08 3.08
N CYS A 176 -4.42 20.80 3.40
CA CYS A 176 -5.56 19.89 3.52
C CYS A 176 -6.54 20.33 4.60
N GLU A 177 -6.06 20.77 5.76
CA GLU A 177 -6.88 21.27 6.86
C GLU A 177 -7.63 22.55 6.44
N ALA A 178 -6.94 23.51 5.85
CA ALA A 178 -7.55 24.75 5.37
C ALA A 178 -8.63 24.53 4.30
N LEU A 179 -8.49 23.49 3.46
CA LEU A 179 -9.51 23.09 2.49
C LEU A 179 -10.72 22.42 3.14
N MET A 180 -10.51 21.63 4.19
CA MET A 180 -11.57 20.88 4.86
C MET A 180 -12.36 21.73 5.86
N GLU A 181 -11.72 22.65 6.57
CA GLU A 181 -12.31 23.42 7.68
C GLU A 181 -13.63 24.13 7.31
N PRO A 182 -13.72 24.89 6.20
CA PRO A 182 -14.97 25.54 5.83
C PRO A 182 -16.11 24.55 5.56
N VAL A 183 -15.78 23.41 4.93
CA VAL A 183 -16.76 22.37 4.60
C VAL A 183 -17.23 21.64 5.86
N ILE A 184 -16.33 21.43 6.82
CA ILE A 184 -16.67 20.81 8.13
C ILE A 184 -17.60 21.75 8.92
N GLU A 185 -17.29 23.05 8.96
CA GLU A 185 -18.11 24.06 9.64
C GLU A 185 -19.53 24.16 9.03
N ASP A 186 -19.64 24.12 7.71
CA ASP A 186 -20.92 24.18 7.01
C ASP A 186 -21.78 22.91 7.20
N ILE A 187 -21.13 21.76 7.47
CA ILE A 187 -21.81 20.48 7.70
C ILE A 187 -22.27 20.34 9.17
N CYS A 188 -21.58 20.93 10.13
CA CYS A 188 -21.87 20.83 11.57
C CYS A 188 -22.91 21.81 12.04
#